data_466d431ba4d021338820cb6b1bcfafc5
#
_entry.id   466d431ba4d021338820cb6b1bcfafc5
#
_cell.length_a   1.000
_cell.length_b   1.000
_cell.length_c   1.000
_cell.angle_alpha   90.00
_cell.angle_beta   90.00
_cell.angle_gamma   90.00
#
_symmetry.space_group_name_H-M   'P 1'
#
loop_
_entity.id
_entity.type
_entity.pdbx_description
1 polymer ?
#
loop_
_entity_poly.entity_id
_entity_poly.type
_entity_poly.pdbx_seq_one_letter_code
_entity_poly.pdbx_strand_id
1 'polypeptide(L)'
;RLVGSEMCIRDSTRPAVEAGEKLGFLPGDLQTKVDPYLRPLYDALQEMFGMDSYLKLIERGIIEIAPLAYMRGRTLSNAFIILDEAQNTTKEQMKMFLTRMGDGSRVVVTGDLTQIDLPDGKKSGLKHATSILKNIEGIETVYLTAKDVVRHALVMEIIRAYERETERKELENAGNTGKSENPENTKKEERADGGFRRADRERKD
;
A
#
# COMPACT_ATOMS: atom_id res chain seq x y z
N ARG A 1 -30.01 -16.83 -5.42
CA ARG A 1 -30.88 -17.20 -4.28
C ARG A 1 -29.97 -17.66 -3.16
N LEU A 2 -29.51 -16.72 -2.35
CA LEU A 2 -28.81 -17.00 -1.08
C LEU A 2 -29.89 -17.27 -0.03
N VAL A 3 -30.18 -18.53 0.16
CA VAL A 3 -31.09 -18.98 1.22
C VAL A 3 -30.26 -19.83 2.18
N GLY A 4 -30.10 -19.36 3.40
CA GLY A 4 -29.88 -20.23 4.55
C GLY A 4 -28.45 -20.42 5.04
N SER A 5 -27.59 -19.44 4.95
CA SER A 5 -26.50 -19.31 5.92
C SER A 5 -26.36 -17.84 6.30
N GLU A 6 -26.57 -17.54 7.56
CA GLU A 6 -26.23 -16.22 8.12
C GLU A 6 -24.70 -16.08 8.03
N MET A 7 -24.25 -15.56 6.88
CA MET A 7 -22.86 -15.21 6.71
C MET A 7 -22.65 -13.92 7.50
N CYS A 8 -22.11 -14.04 8.70
CA CYS A 8 -21.71 -12.89 9.48
C CYS A 8 -20.62 -12.15 8.72
N ILE A 9 -20.77 -10.84 8.50
CA ILE A 9 -19.66 -9.96 8.15
C ILE A 9 -18.81 -9.91 9.42
N ARG A 10 -17.80 -10.76 9.51
CA ARG A 10 -17.12 -10.95 10.79
C ARG A 10 -15.90 -10.08 10.92
N ASP A 11 -15.20 -9.80 9.84
CA ASP A 11 -13.90 -9.15 9.98
C ASP A 11 -13.65 -8.19 8.82
N SER A 12 -13.69 -6.90 9.11
CA SER A 12 -13.16 -5.87 8.23
C SER A 12 -11.81 -5.40 8.78
N THR A 13 -10.79 -5.43 7.98
CA THR A 13 -9.43 -5.05 8.40
C THR A 13 -8.76 -4.12 7.41
N ARG A 14 -7.90 -3.27 7.91
CA ARG A 14 -7.10 -2.33 7.14
C ARG A 14 -5.67 -2.32 7.65
N PRO A 15 -4.65 -2.27 6.79
CA PRO A 15 -3.30 -2.01 7.25
C PRO A 15 -3.24 -0.61 7.85
N ALA A 16 -2.72 -0.49 9.07
CA ALA A 16 -2.34 0.79 9.61
C ALA A 16 -1.03 1.19 8.95
N VAL A 17 -1.09 2.11 8.00
CA VAL A 17 0.10 2.68 7.34
C VAL A 17 0.34 4.04 7.95
N GLU A 18 1.56 4.23 8.43
CA GLU A 18 2.04 5.51 8.91
C GLU A 18 2.32 6.41 7.70
N ALA A 19 1.43 7.32 7.39
CA ALA A 19 1.68 8.38 6.41
C ALA A 19 2.74 9.36 6.97
N GLY A 20 4.02 8.94 6.97
CA GLY A 20 5.15 9.76 7.42
C GLY A 20 5.35 9.87 8.93
N GLU A 21 4.40 9.47 9.77
CA GLU A 21 4.50 9.50 11.23
C GLU A 21 4.59 8.09 11.79
N LYS A 22 5.61 7.83 12.61
CA LYS A 22 5.72 6.54 13.31
C LYS A 22 4.67 6.46 14.41
N LEU A 23 3.86 5.40 14.43
CA LEU A 23 2.85 5.12 15.49
C LEU A 23 3.40 5.30 16.92
N GLY A 24 4.72 5.18 17.10
CA GLY A 24 5.39 5.41 18.38
C GLY A 24 5.32 6.83 18.94
N PHE A 25 5.06 7.85 18.11
CA PHE A 25 4.98 9.25 18.53
C PHE A 25 3.58 9.70 18.96
N LEU A 26 2.54 8.93 18.69
CA LEU A 26 1.18 9.27 19.12
C LEU A 26 0.99 8.89 20.60
N PRO A 27 0.42 9.76 21.45
CA PRO A 27 0.07 9.41 22.82
C PRO A 27 -1.11 8.41 22.84
N GLY A 28 -1.15 7.54 23.83
CA GLY A 28 -2.22 6.56 24.00
C GLY A 28 -1.78 5.11 23.80
N ASP A 29 -2.71 4.19 24.03
CA ASP A 29 -2.52 2.77 23.75
C ASP A 29 -2.53 2.47 22.24
N LEU A 30 -2.18 1.24 21.87
CA LEU A 30 -2.10 0.85 20.46
C LEU A 30 -3.46 0.98 19.76
N GLN A 31 -4.55 0.71 20.46
CA GLN A 31 -5.89 0.77 19.91
C GLN A 31 -6.29 2.21 19.56
N THR A 32 -6.05 3.14 20.46
CA THR A 32 -6.26 4.58 20.23
C THR A 32 -5.43 5.11 19.04
N LYS A 33 -4.22 4.59 18.87
CA LYS A 33 -3.33 5.00 17.78
C LYS A 33 -3.78 4.50 16.40
N VAL A 34 -4.40 3.35 16.32
CA VAL A 34 -4.88 2.78 15.03
C VAL A 34 -6.31 3.18 14.68
N ASP A 35 -7.09 3.65 15.65
CA ASP A 35 -8.50 4.03 15.45
C ASP A 35 -8.73 5.03 14.30
N PRO A 36 -7.92 6.09 14.13
CA PRO A 36 -8.07 7.01 13.00
C PRO A 36 -7.99 6.33 11.62
N TYR A 37 -7.20 5.28 11.50
CA TYR A 37 -7.06 4.52 10.24
C TYR A 37 -8.25 3.61 9.96
N LEU A 38 -9.02 3.27 10.99
CA LEU A 38 -10.22 2.43 10.88
C LEU A 38 -11.50 3.26 10.65
N ARG A 39 -11.46 4.57 10.88
CA ARG A 39 -12.64 5.46 10.72
C ARG A 39 -13.35 5.32 9.38
N PRO A 40 -12.68 5.29 8.23
CA PRO A 40 -13.36 5.12 6.96
C PRO A 40 -14.19 3.83 6.87
N LEU A 41 -13.78 2.76 7.56
CA LEU A 41 -14.55 1.52 7.64
C LEU A 41 -15.78 1.69 8.54
N TYR A 42 -15.65 2.40 9.66
CA TYR A 42 -16.78 2.72 10.53
C TYR A 42 -17.83 3.55 9.78
N ASP A 43 -17.40 4.60 9.08
CA ASP A 43 -18.27 5.49 8.34
C ASP A 43 -19.03 4.73 7.24
N ALA A 44 -18.33 3.91 6.45
CA ALA A 44 -18.93 3.10 5.39
C ALA A 44 -19.97 2.11 5.94
N LEU A 45 -19.67 1.43 7.04
CA LEU A 45 -20.62 0.49 7.65
C LEU A 45 -21.83 1.20 8.27
N GLN A 46 -21.64 2.37 8.87
CA GLN A 46 -22.73 3.19 9.38
C GLN A 46 -23.64 3.71 8.27
N GLU A 47 -23.06 4.11 7.12
CA GLU A 47 -23.83 4.50 5.94
C GLU A 47 -24.65 3.35 5.38
N MET A 48 -24.07 2.14 5.31
CA MET A 48 -24.72 0.96 4.75
C MET A 48 -25.83 0.38 5.65
N PHE A 49 -25.62 0.32 6.94
CA PHE A 49 -26.55 -0.35 7.88
C PHE A 49 -27.43 0.63 8.66
N GLY A 50 -27.10 1.92 8.67
CA GLY A 50 -27.62 2.90 9.59
C GLY A 50 -27.04 2.73 11.01
N MET A 51 -26.98 3.83 11.78
CA MET A 51 -26.30 3.88 13.07
C MET A 51 -26.82 2.83 14.06
N ASP A 52 -28.15 2.73 14.21
CA ASP A 52 -28.76 1.84 15.20
C ASP A 52 -28.51 0.35 14.91
N SER A 53 -28.55 -0.04 13.64
CA SER A 53 -28.28 -1.43 13.23
C SER A 53 -26.82 -1.75 13.36
N TYR A 54 -25.95 -0.84 12.92
CA TYR A 54 -24.51 -0.98 13.04
C TYR A 54 -24.06 -1.20 14.48
N LEU A 55 -24.52 -0.37 15.43
CA LEU A 55 -24.18 -0.53 16.85
C LEU A 55 -24.60 -1.90 17.40
N LYS A 56 -25.81 -2.36 17.07
CA LYS A 56 -26.29 -3.69 17.47
C LYS A 56 -25.45 -4.83 16.89
N LEU A 57 -24.96 -4.70 15.65
CA LEU A 57 -24.14 -5.70 15.00
C LEU A 57 -22.73 -5.78 15.61
N ILE A 58 -22.14 -4.63 15.96
CA ILE A 58 -20.86 -4.56 16.69
C ILE A 58 -21.01 -5.16 18.09
N GLU A 59 -22.03 -4.74 18.85
CA GLU A 59 -22.28 -5.22 20.22
C GLU A 59 -22.47 -6.75 20.27
N ARG A 60 -23.13 -7.32 19.27
CA ARG A 60 -23.30 -8.78 19.15
C ARG A 60 -22.07 -9.51 18.61
N GLY A 61 -21.01 -8.81 18.25
CA GLY A 61 -19.82 -9.39 17.63
C GLY A 61 -20.07 -9.99 16.23
N ILE A 62 -21.14 -9.52 15.54
CA ILE A 62 -21.44 -9.93 14.16
C ILE A 62 -20.53 -9.18 13.18
N ILE A 63 -20.18 -7.94 13.51
CA ILE A 63 -19.18 -7.15 12.79
C ILE A 63 -18.00 -6.93 13.71
N GLU A 64 -16.81 -7.22 13.23
CA GLU A 64 -15.55 -6.88 13.87
C GLU A 64 -14.72 -6.01 12.93
N ILE A 65 -14.13 -4.94 13.44
CA ILE A 65 -13.16 -4.10 12.72
C ILE A 65 -11.88 -4.11 13.52
N ALA A 66 -10.81 -4.56 12.89
CA ALA A 66 -9.54 -4.74 13.58
C ALA A 66 -8.35 -4.36 12.70
N PRO A 67 -7.23 -3.90 13.29
CA PRO A 67 -5.98 -3.75 12.57
C PRO A 67 -5.50 -5.09 12.01
N LEU A 68 -4.88 -5.06 10.82
CA LEU A 68 -4.36 -6.27 10.17
C LEU A 68 -3.43 -7.11 11.07
N ALA A 69 -2.67 -6.46 11.95
CA ALA A 69 -1.79 -7.13 12.89
C ALA A 69 -2.52 -8.10 13.85
N TYR A 70 -3.80 -7.82 14.16
CA TYR A 70 -4.62 -8.64 15.07
C TYR A 70 -5.18 -9.90 14.42
N MET A 71 -5.02 -10.05 13.12
CA MET A 71 -5.40 -11.25 12.38
C MET A 71 -4.43 -12.40 12.59
N ARG A 72 -3.25 -12.14 13.13
CA ARG A 72 -2.20 -13.14 13.30
C ARG A 72 -2.63 -14.25 14.28
N GLY A 73 -2.47 -15.51 13.88
CA GLY A 73 -2.81 -16.68 14.69
C GLY A 73 -4.31 -17.03 14.74
N ARG A 74 -5.16 -16.28 14.04
CA ARG A 74 -6.60 -16.54 13.94
C ARG A 74 -6.90 -17.46 12.76
N THR A 75 -8.02 -18.17 12.83
CA THR A 75 -8.68 -18.82 11.70
C THR A 75 -10.11 -18.32 11.67
N LEU A 76 -10.51 -17.73 10.55
CA LEU A 76 -11.79 -17.08 10.38
C LEU A 76 -12.68 -18.01 9.54
N SER A 77 -13.60 -18.72 10.18
CA SER A 77 -14.53 -19.63 9.54
C SER A 77 -15.94 -19.06 9.50
N ASN A 78 -16.70 -19.38 8.44
CA ASN A 78 -18.05 -18.88 8.20
C ASN A 78 -18.13 -17.33 8.24
N ALA A 79 -17.12 -16.67 7.69
CA ALA A 79 -16.94 -15.24 7.75
C ALA A 79 -16.85 -14.61 6.36
N PHE A 80 -17.33 -13.37 6.24
CA PHE A 80 -17.04 -12.51 5.11
C PHE A 80 -15.95 -11.53 5.55
N ILE A 81 -14.77 -11.63 4.96
CA ILE A 81 -13.56 -10.95 5.41
C ILE A 81 -13.16 -9.93 4.36
N ILE A 82 -12.98 -8.69 4.77
CA ILE A 82 -12.56 -7.60 3.87
C ILE A 82 -11.20 -7.09 4.31
N LEU A 83 -10.24 -7.02 3.40
CA LEU A 83 -8.98 -6.30 3.57
C LEU A 83 -8.98 -5.09 2.64
N ASP A 84 -9.10 -3.92 3.22
CA ASP A 84 -9.07 -2.64 2.49
C ASP A 84 -7.66 -2.04 2.46
N GLU A 85 -7.35 -1.20 1.45
CA GLU A 85 -6.04 -0.56 1.23
C GLU A 85 -4.86 -1.57 1.18
N ALA A 86 -5.11 -2.72 0.62
CA ALA A 86 -4.19 -3.86 0.65
C ALA A 86 -2.88 -3.62 -0.12
N GLN A 87 -2.80 -2.62 -1.00
CA GLN A 87 -1.55 -2.23 -1.66
C GLN A 87 -0.47 -1.81 -0.65
N ASN A 88 -0.89 -1.37 0.54
CA ASN A 88 -0.03 -0.96 1.64
C ASN A 88 0.38 -2.11 2.58
N THR A 89 0.11 -3.35 2.20
CA THR A 89 0.65 -4.53 2.89
C THR A 89 2.01 -4.94 2.35
N THR A 90 2.86 -5.51 3.20
CA THR A 90 4.02 -6.25 2.73
C THR A 90 3.61 -7.64 2.22
N LYS A 91 4.52 -8.35 1.54
CA LYS A 91 4.27 -9.72 1.07
C LYS A 91 3.95 -10.67 2.22
N GLU A 92 4.64 -10.51 3.34
CA GLU A 92 4.49 -11.32 4.54
C GLU A 92 3.13 -11.06 5.20
N GLN A 93 2.70 -9.79 5.26
CA GLN A 93 1.40 -9.39 5.79
C GLN A 93 0.26 -9.93 4.91
N MET A 94 0.37 -9.80 3.58
CA MET A 94 -0.61 -10.34 2.65
C MET A 94 -0.71 -11.86 2.76
N LYS A 95 0.41 -12.58 2.79
CA LYS A 95 0.42 -14.03 3.00
C LYS A 95 -0.21 -14.39 4.34
N MET A 96 0.17 -13.70 5.41
CA MET A 96 -0.37 -13.90 6.74
C MET A 96 -1.90 -13.76 6.74
N PHE A 97 -2.44 -12.71 6.11
CA PHE A 97 -3.87 -12.46 6.03
C PHE A 97 -4.61 -13.52 5.22
N LEU A 98 -4.19 -13.82 4.01
CA LEU A 98 -4.85 -14.78 3.12
C LEU A 98 -4.90 -16.19 3.73
N THR A 99 -3.91 -16.53 4.56
CA THR A 99 -3.89 -17.83 5.27
C THR A 99 -4.74 -17.85 6.54
N ARG A 100 -5.53 -16.82 6.82
CA ARG A 100 -6.52 -16.80 7.93
C ARG A 100 -7.89 -17.33 7.53
N MET A 101 -8.14 -17.42 6.23
CA MET A 101 -9.42 -17.94 5.72
C MET A 101 -9.64 -19.38 6.19
N GLY A 102 -10.75 -19.59 6.89
CA GLY A 102 -11.23 -20.90 7.31
C GLY A 102 -12.41 -21.37 6.47
N ASP A 103 -12.95 -22.53 6.81
CA ASP A 103 -14.06 -23.15 6.09
C ASP A 103 -15.29 -22.25 6.05
N GLY A 104 -15.99 -22.25 4.91
CA GLY A 104 -17.21 -21.46 4.69
C GLY A 104 -17.00 -19.96 4.60
N SER A 105 -15.74 -19.47 4.59
CA SER A 105 -15.45 -18.04 4.51
C SER A 105 -15.23 -17.56 3.09
N ARG A 106 -15.43 -16.25 2.90
CA ARG A 106 -15.09 -15.53 1.68
C ARG A 106 -14.20 -14.34 2.04
N VAL A 107 -13.20 -14.08 1.20
CA VAL A 107 -12.26 -12.99 1.36
C VAL A 107 -12.38 -12.04 0.19
N VAL A 108 -12.51 -10.76 0.48
CA VAL A 108 -12.42 -9.67 -0.50
C VAL A 108 -11.20 -8.83 -0.13
N VAL A 109 -10.37 -8.57 -1.11
CA VAL A 109 -9.19 -7.72 -0.96
C VAL A 109 -9.33 -6.55 -1.92
N THR A 110 -9.33 -5.33 -1.38
CA THR A 110 -9.41 -4.10 -2.17
C THR A 110 -8.12 -3.31 -2.06
N GLY A 111 -7.80 -2.54 -3.08
CA GLY A 111 -6.63 -1.66 -3.05
C GLY A 111 -6.35 -1.00 -4.39
N ASP A 112 -5.59 0.08 -4.33
CA ASP A 112 -5.16 0.87 -5.48
C ASP A 112 -3.64 0.77 -5.66
N LEU A 113 -3.20 0.11 -6.74
CA LEU A 113 -1.78 -0.08 -7.03
C LEU A 113 -1.05 1.21 -7.42
N THR A 114 -1.77 2.31 -7.64
CA THR A 114 -1.19 3.63 -7.89
C THR A 114 -0.87 4.40 -6.61
N GLN A 115 -1.50 4.02 -5.48
CA GLN A 115 -1.38 4.69 -4.17
C GLN A 115 -0.63 3.80 -3.16
N ILE A 116 0.62 3.46 -3.47
CA ILE A 116 1.44 2.63 -2.59
C ILE A 116 2.29 3.53 -1.69
N ASP A 117 1.98 3.54 -0.38
CA ASP A 117 2.64 4.35 0.66
C ASP A 117 3.60 3.52 1.54
N LEU A 118 4.13 2.43 1.00
CA LEU A 118 5.09 1.61 1.73
C LEU A 118 6.45 2.30 1.84
N PRO A 119 7.17 2.13 2.97
CA PRO A 119 8.53 2.63 3.13
C PRO A 119 9.47 2.10 2.04
N ASP A 120 10.50 2.89 1.73
CA ASP A 120 11.50 2.57 0.71
C ASP A 120 12.04 1.14 0.80
N GLY A 121 12.13 0.49 -0.34
CA GLY A 121 12.61 -0.89 -0.47
C GLY A 121 11.58 -1.98 -0.20
N LYS A 122 10.37 -1.66 0.30
CA LYS A 122 9.30 -2.64 0.48
C LYS A 122 8.43 -2.74 -0.77
N LYS A 123 8.10 -3.97 -1.16
CA LYS A 123 7.23 -4.25 -2.31
C LYS A 123 5.81 -4.55 -1.84
N SER A 124 4.83 -3.99 -2.53
CA SER A 124 3.42 -4.21 -2.23
C SER A 124 3.05 -5.71 -2.27
N GLY A 125 2.43 -6.15 -1.18
CA GLY A 125 1.89 -7.51 -1.03
C GLY A 125 0.74 -7.76 -1.99
N LEU A 126 -0.13 -6.78 -2.24
CA LEU A 126 -1.22 -6.89 -3.20
C LEU A 126 -0.69 -7.11 -4.62
N LYS A 127 0.27 -6.27 -5.07
CA LYS A 127 0.90 -6.43 -6.39
C LYS A 127 1.56 -7.80 -6.56
N HIS A 128 2.18 -8.32 -5.51
CA HIS A 128 2.78 -9.64 -5.52
C HIS A 128 1.71 -10.74 -5.55
N ALA A 129 0.68 -10.66 -4.70
CA ALA A 129 -0.40 -11.64 -4.63
C ALA A 129 -1.14 -11.77 -5.97
N THR A 130 -1.51 -10.66 -6.60
CA THR A 130 -2.17 -10.66 -7.92
C THR A 130 -1.31 -11.31 -9.01
N SER A 131 0.01 -11.32 -8.87
CA SER A 131 0.89 -11.97 -9.87
C SER A 131 0.98 -13.49 -9.69
N ILE A 132 0.99 -13.98 -8.44
CA ILE A 132 1.21 -15.42 -8.15
C ILE A 132 -0.09 -16.23 -8.00
N LEU A 133 -1.23 -15.58 -7.75
CA LEU A 133 -2.50 -16.25 -7.51
C LEU A 133 -3.41 -16.34 -8.74
N LYS A 134 -2.94 -15.89 -9.91
CA LYS A 134 -3.75 -15.75 -11.14
C LYS A 134 -4.47 -17.04 -11.60
N ASN A 135 -3.92 -18.21 -11.31
CA ASN A 135 -4.41 -19.48 -11.86
C ASN A 135 -4.88 -20.42 -10.76
N ILE A 136 -5.23 -19.89 -9.60
CA ILE A 136 -5.75 -20.70 -8.49
C ILE A 136 -7.28 -20.70 -8.59
N GLU A 137 -7.85 -21.88 -8.72
CA GLU A 137 -9.31 -22.04 -8.71
C GLU A 137 -9.92 -21.46 -7.42
N GLY A 138 -11.01 -20.71 -7.58
CA GLY A 138 -11.66 -20.01 -6.46
C GLY A 138 -11.07 -18.63 -6.14
N ILE A 139 -10.05 -18.17 -6.87
CA ILE A 139 -9.51 -16.80 -6.75
C ILE A 139 -9.72 -16.05 -8.06
N GLU A 140 -10.35 -14.89 -7.95
CA GLU A 140 -10.57 -14.00 -9.08
C GLU A 140 -9.99 -12.62 -8.80
N THR A 141 -9.41 -12.00 -9.83
CA THR A 141 -8.91 -10.62 -9.77
C THR A 141 -9.69 -9.75 -10.75
N VAL A 142 -10.37 -8.75 -10.20
CA VAL A 142 -11.14 -7.77 -10.96
C VAL A 142 -10.39 -6.44 -10.96
N TYR A 143 -10.18 -5.87 -12.14
CA TYR A 143 -9.56 -4.55 -12.31
C TYR A 143 -10.64 -3.52 -12.61
N LEU A 144 -10.75 -2.51 -11.74
CA LEU A 144 -11.60 -1.35 -11.95
C LEU A 144 -10.84 -0.28 -12.72
N THR A 145 -11.55 0.48 -13.53
CA THR A 145 -11.01 1.55 -14.36
C THR A 145 -11.59 2.91 -13.94
N ALA A 146 -11.06 4.00 -14.49
CA ALA A 146 -11.58 5.33 -14.24
C ALA A 146 -13.09 5.49 -14.56
N LYS A 147 -13.65 4.60 -15.40
CA LYS A 147 -15.09 4.59 -15.73
C LYS A 147 -15.96 4.01 -14.61
N ASP A 148 -15.36 3.18 -13.76
CA ASP A 148 -16.04 2.52 -12.65
C ASP A 148 -16.03 3.39 -11.38
N VAL A 149 -15.30 4.50 -11.41
CA VAL A 149 -15.16 5.42 -10.26
C VAL A 149 -16.36 6.38 -10.22
N VAL A 150 -17.15 6.27 -9.16
CA VAL A 150 -18.24 7.22 -8.86
C VAL A 150 -17.72 8.25 -7.88
N ARG A 151 -17.45 9.46 -8.36
CA ARG A 151 -17.00 10.60 -7.52
C ARG A 151 -17.78 11.86 -7.89
N HIS A 152 -17.80 12.81 -6.97
CA HIS A 152 -18.36 14.13 -7.26
C HIS A 152 -17.66 14.79 -8.46
N ALA A 153 -18.42 15.39 -9.38
CA ALA A 153 -17.88 15.93 -10.63
C ALA A 153 -16.70 16.91 -10.41
N LEU A 154 -16.82 17.80 -9.41
CA LEU A 154 -15.75 18.73 -9.07
C LEU A 154 -14.47 18.01 -8.60
N VAL A 155 -14.59 16.92 -7.86
CA VAL A 155 -13.43 16.13 -7.41
C VAL A 155 -12.71 15.51 -8.61
N MET A 156 -13.45 15.04 -9.61
CA MET A 156 -12.85 14.53 -10.85
C MET A 156 -12.07 15.61 -11.60
N GLU A 157 -12.60 16.84 -11.67
CA GLU A 157 -11.89 17.96 -12.32
C GLU A 157 -10.62 18.37 -11.55
N ILE A 158 -10.68 18.35 -10.21
CA ILE A 158 -9.49 18.60 -9.37
C ILE A 158 -8.40 17.56 -9.66
N ILE A 159 -8.74 16.27 -9.63
CA ILE A 159 -7.78 15.18 -9.90
C ILE A 159 -7.13 15.38 -11.28
N ARG A 160 -7.94 15.60 -12.32
CA ARG A 160 -7.43 15.85 -13.68
C ARG A 160 -6.51 17.07 -13.77
N ALA A 161 -6.75 18.10 -12.96
CA ALA A 161 -5.87 19.27 -12.92
C ALA A 161 -4.49 18.93 -12.33
N TYR A 162 -4.44 18.15 -11.25
CA TYR A 162 -3.20 17.67 -10.66
C TYR A 162 -2.43 16.71 -11.58
N GLU A 163 -3.11 15.79 -12.23
CA GLU A 163 -2.51 14.86 -13.19
C GLU A 163 -1.83 15.62 -14.33
N ARG A 164 -2.50 16.59 -14.93
CA ARG A 164 -1.93 17.45 -15.99
C ARG A 164 -0.71 18.22 -15.53
N GLU A 165 -0.68 18.68 -14.28
CA GLU A 165 0.49 19.39 -13.74
C GLU A 165 1.68 18.44 -13.55
N THR A 166 1.43 17.23 -13.06
CA THR A 166 2.47 16.20 -12.89
C THR A 166 3.09 15.82 -14.23
N GLU A 167 2.28 15.52 -15.23
CA GLU A 167 2.74 15.21 -16.60
C GLU A 167 3.58 16.37 -17.19
N ARG A 168 3.15 17.62 -16.98
CA ARG A 168 3.91 18.77 -17.44
C ARG A 168 5.30 18.85 -16.79
N LYS A 169 5.38 18.63 -15.48
CA LYS A 169 6.65 18.63 -14.74
C LYS A 169 7.59 17.51 -15.18
N GLU A 170 7.05 16.33 -15.45
CA GLU A 170 7.83 15.20 -15.97
C GLU A 170 8.41 15.49 -17.36
N LEU A 171 7.62 16.10 -18.25
CA LEU A 171 8.06 16.52 -19.58
C LEU A 171 9.14 17.61 -19.52
N GLU A 172 8.98 18.60 -18.64
CA GLU A 172 9.97 19.65 -18.40
C GLU A 172 11.30 19.09 -17.87
N ASN A 173 11.24 18.14 -16.94
CA ASN A 173 12.42 17.46 -16.40
C ASN A 173 13.12 16.56 -17.43
N ALA A 174 12.37 15.83 -18.24
CA ALA A 174 12.90 15.01 -19.33
C ALA A 174 13.57 15.89 -20.42
N GLY A 175 13.01 17.07 -20.69
CA GLY A 175 13.60 18.03 -21.65
C GLY A 175 14.89 18.71 -21.16
N ASN A 176 15.10 18.77 -19.84
CA ASN A 176 16.28 19.42 -19.24
C ASN A 176 17.48 18.48 -19.08
N THR A 177 17.26 17.16 -19.04
CA THR A 177 18.32 16.14 -19.02
C THR A 177 18.99 15.96 -20.39
N GLY A 178 18.41 16.46 -21.49
CA GLY A 178 18.97 16.42 -22.83
C GLY A 178 19.90 17.58 -23.20
N LYS A 179 20.15 18.54 -22.29
CA LYS A 179 20.94 19.75 -22.59
C LYS A 179 22.30 19.87 -21.88
N SER A 180 22.80 18.84 -21.21
CA SER A 180 24.09 18.88 -20.52
C SER A 180 25.12 17.89 -21.08
N GLU A 181 25.22 17.73 -22.39
CA GLU A 181 26.42 17.22 -23.03
C GLU A 181 26.97 18.31 -23.96
N ASN A 182 27.76 19.19 -23.39
CA ASN A 182 28.62 20.07 -24.14
C ASN A 182 29.98 19.37 -24.35
N PRO A 183 30.36 18.94 -25.57
CA PRO A 183 31.63 18.29 -25.83
C PRO A 183 32.73 19.34 -26.12
N GLU A 184 33.04 20.18 -25.14
CA GLU A 184 34.21 21.07 -25.20
C GLU A 184 34.95 21.04 -23.85
N ASN A 185 35.71 19.96 -23.61
CA ASN A 185 36.94 20.04 -22.78
C ASN A 185 37.79 18.77 -22.88
N THR A 186 38.14 18.36 -24.09
CA THR A 186 39.22 17.41 -24.34
C THR A 186 40.26 18.00 -25.28
N LYS A 187 41.01 19.01 -24.79
CA LYS A 187 42.32 19.41 -25.36
C LYS A 187 42.97 20.40 -24.42
N LYS A 188 43.73 19.91 -23.45
CA LYS A 188 44.90 20.55 -22.82
C LYS A 188 45.26 19.78 -21.56
N GLU A 189 46.12 18.80 -21.74
CA GLU A 189 47.12 18.36 -20.76
C GLU A 189 47.89 17.17 -21.32
N GLU A 190 48.53 17.42 -22.47
CA GLU A 190 49.75 16.71 -22.85
C GLU A 190 50.81 17.79 -22.97
N ARG A 191 51.67 17.91 -21.97
CA ARG A 191 53.10 18.34 -22.04
C ARG A 191 53.57 18.86 -20.67
N ALA A 192 54.38 17.97 -20.05
CA ALA A 192 55.52 18.28 -19.19
C ALA A 192 55.80 16.99 -18.41
N ASP A 193 56.50 16.06 -18.97
CA ASP A 193 57.94 15.84 -19.16
C ASP A 193 58.76 16.10 -17.91
N GLY A 194 59.53 15.04 -17.59
CA GLY A 194 60.87 15.27 -17.12
C GLY A 194 61.15 15.06 -15.64
N GLY A 195 61.50 13.81 -15.33
CA GLY A 195 62.77 13.63 -14.61
C GLY A 195 62.75 13.87 -13.08
N PHE A 196 62.93 12.86 -12.34
CA PHE A 196 64.21 12.66 -11.63
C PHE A 196 64.20 11.35 -10.83
N ARG A 197 65.30 10.67 -10.98
CA ARG A 197 65.66 9.38 -10.39
C ARG A 197 66.11 9.51 -8.94
N ARG A 198 66.12 8.32 -8.29
CA ARG A 198 66.95 7.90 -7.14
C ARG A 198 66.43 8.33 -5.74
N ALA A 199 66.60 7.59 -4.75
CA ALA A 199 67.21 6.31 -4.39
C ALA A 199 67.05 6.14 -2.89
N ASP A 200 67.07 4.89 -2.52
CA ASP A 200 67.68 4.34 -1.33
C ASP A 200 67.04 4.44 0.06
N ARG A 201 66.83 3.23 0.49
CA ARG A 201 67.34 2.58 1.71
C ARG A 201 66.59 2.76 3.02
N GLU A 202 66.07 1.60 3.36
CA GLU A 202 66.43 0.83 4.57
C GLU A 202 66.19 1.45 5.95
N ARG A 203 65.50 0.66 6.66
CA ARG A 203 65.68 0.05 8.03
C ARG A 203 64.49 0.28 8.92
N LYS A 204 63.97 -0.90 9.34
CA LYS A 204 64.07 -1.47 10.68
C LYS A 204 63.59 -0.50 11.76
N ASP A 205 62.55 -0.82 12.43
CA ASP A 205 62.37 -1.84 13.47
C ASP A 205 60.86 -2.17 13.58
#